data_242be8b385983b9ca2a46c199181dd4b
#
_entry.id   242be8b385983b9ca2a46c199181dd4b
#
_cell.length_a   1.000
_cell.length_b   1.000
_cell.length_c   1.000
_cell.angle_alpha   90.00
_cell.angle_beta   90.00
_cell.angle_gamma   90.00
#
_symmetry.space_group_name_H-M   'P 1'
#
loop_
_entity.id
_entity.type
_entity.pdbx_description
1 polymer ?
#
loop_
_entity_poly.entity_id
_entity_poly.type
_entity_poly.pdbx_seq_one_letter_code
_entity_poly.pdbx_strand_id
1 'polypeptide(L)'
;MDFFKLKEHDTNVRTEIIAGTTTFLAMAYILAINPSILGTVMNENGVFVATALASAISTFIMGLWANYPIALSAGLGLNAYFAFTVCIGELNQFGDPANPNPSVPNAWMICLTAVFVEGIIFMILSIFKVREKLVNGIPVNLKHGITAGIGLFVAFIGMQGANIIIADSSTIVGLGSFKDPALVLAIVGVIIIVVFAHHHVKGAVLYGILITWGLGIIAEKIGWYHVDPANGVFSVIPDKVLSLDFSGLKETAFHFDFGWSLAHLPQFIAIIVSFLYVDLFDTVGTVVGVAEKANLLDENGELPKAGPVLMTDAIGTSLGACLGTSTITSFVESTAGVAEGGRTGLTAVTTGCWFLLALAFSPLFLAIPSFATAPALIYVGMLMVQSVTKMSFEDDPADTMGGYMAFIMMPLSYSIATGIMFGMMTWVIVKVFTGKAKDVSVVMWVVFFIFLARIASIVTNFF
;
A
#
# COMPACT_ATOMS: atom_id res chain seq x y z
N MET A 1 -12.52 31.20 -17.48
CA MET A 1 -12.47 30.90 -16.04
C MET A 1 -11.32 29.93 -15.78
N ASP A 2 -10.39 30.30 -14.93
CA ASP A 2 -9.27 29.40 -14.56
C ASP A 2 -9.77 28.47 -13.45
N PHE A 3 -10.37 27.34 -13.83
CA PHE A 3 -10.95 26.37 -12.90
C PHE A 3 -9.90 25.86 -11.89
N PHE A 4 -8.68 25.60 -12.34
CA PHE A 4 -7.59 25.11 -11.49
C PHE A 4 -6.80 26.22 -10.81
N LYS A 5 -7.13 27.51 -11.07
CA LYS A 5 -6.45 28.67 -10.49
C LYS A 5 -4.93 28.70 -10.77
N LEU A 6 -4.55 28.33 -11.99
CA LEU A 6 -3.16 28.17 -12.39
C LEU A 6 -2.31 29.41 -12.08
N LYS A 7 -2.86 30.60 -12.31
CA LYS A 7 -2.16 31.88 -12.05
C LYS A 7 -1.96 32.15 -10.55
N GLU A 8 -2.92 31.72 -9.71
CA GLU A 8 -2.80 31.89 -8.25
C GLU A 8 -1.70 30.99 -7.66
N HIS A 9 -1.37 29.88 -8.36
CA HIS A 9 -0.36 28.91 -7.96
C HIS A 9 0.94 29.01 -8.78
N ASP A 10 1.18 30.15 -9.47
CA ASP A 10 2.39 30.41 -10.27
C ASP A 10 2.77 29.26 -11.23
N THR A 11 1.77 28.65 -11.89
CA THR A 11 1.96 27.52 -12.81
C THR A 11 1.21 27.74 -14.14
N ASN A 12 1.36 26.82 -15.06
CA ASN A 12 0.72 26.84 -16.37
C ASN A 12 0.34 25.42 -16.83
N VAL A 13 -0.55 25.33 -17.85
CA VAL A 13 -1.06 24.06 -18.36
C VAL A 13 0.05 23.09 -18.78
N ARG A 14 1.10 23.58 -19.42
CA ARG A 14 2.21 22.73 -19.89
C ARG A 14 2.97 22.13 -18.71
N THR A 15 3.27 22.91 -17.69
CA THR A 15 3.96 22.46 -16.48
C THR A 15 3.12 21.41 -15.76
N GLU A 16 1.82 21.64 -15.59
CA GLU A 16 0.90 20.71 -14.93
C GLU A 16 0.77 19.37 -15.68
N ILE A 17 0.72 19.39 -17.04
CA ILE A 17 0.69 18.16 -17.85
C ILE A 17 2.02 17.40 -17.71
N ILE A 18 3.17 18.08 -17.74
CA ILE A 18 4.47 17.43 -17.53
C ILE A 18 4.53 16.83 -16.12
N ALA A 19 4.10 17.58 -15.12
CA ALA A 19 4.06 17.13 -13.73
C ALA A 19 3.17 15.89 -13.55
N GLY A 20 1.95 15.90 -14.12
CA GLY A 20 1.05 14.74 -14.04
C GLY A 20 1.59 13.51 -14.78
N THR A 21 2.24 13.71 -15.92
CA THR A 21 2.93 12.62 -16.63
C THR A 21 4.09 12.05 -15.81
N THR A 22 4.87 12.93 -15.17
CA THR A 22 5.97 12.50 -14.28
C THR A 22 5.46 11.76 -13.06
N THR A 23 4.36 12.21 -12.44
CA THR A 23 3.69 11.49 -11.35
C THR A 23 3.27 10.10 -11.80
N PHE A 24 2.57 9.99 -12.95
CA PHE A 24 2.17 8.70 -13.49
C PHE A 24 3.36 7.76 -13.71
N LEU A 25 4.43 8.22 -14.36
CA LEU A 25 5.62 7.40 -14.60
C LEU A 25 6.29 6.93 -13.29
N ALA A 26 6.23 7.76 -12.25
CA ALA A 26 6.79 7.42 -10.95
C ALA A 26 5.97 6.32 -10.24
N MET A 27 4.64 6.28 -10.44
CA MET A 27 3.74 5.37 -9.74
C MET A 27 3.12 4.27 -10.62
N ALA A 28 3.38 4.26 -11.95
CA ALA A 28 2.78 3.28 -12.88
C ALA A 28 3.13 1.82 -12.56
N TYR A 29 4.19 1.58 -11.80
CA TYR A 29 4.58 0.27 -11.31
C TYR A 29 3.48 -0.43 -10.50
N ILE A 30 2.55 0.34 -9.90
CA ILE A 30 1.43 -0.22 -9.13
C ILE A 30 0.51 -1.09 -10.01
N LEU A 31 0.42 -0.78 -11.30
CA LEU A 31 -0.36 -1.55 -12.27
C LEU A 31 0.21 -2.94 -12.53
N ALA A 32 1.50 -3.17 -12.25
CA ALA A 32 2.10 -4.50 -12.27
C ALA A 32 2.08 -5.14 -10.89
N ILE A 33 2.44 -4.39 -9.84
CA ILE A 33 2.62 -4.93 -8.50
C ILE A 33 1.29 -5.28 -7.84
N ASN A 34 0.26 -4.44 -7.95
CA ASN A 34 -1.01 -4.73 -7.28
C ASN A 34 -1.68 -6.00 -7.81
N PRO A 35 -1.78 -6.21 -9.14
CA PRO A 35 -2.25 -7.49 -9.67
C PRO A 35 -1.39 -8.67 -9.23
N SER A 36 -0.07 -8.55 -9.18
CA SER A 36 0.81 -9.65 -8.75
C SER A 36 0.63 -10.02 -7.27
N ILE A 37 0.26 -9.06 -6.40
CA ILE A 37 -0.01 -9.33 -4.98
C ILE A 37 -1.44 -9.87 -4.79
N LEU A 38 -2.45 -9.13 -5.23
CA LEU A 38 -3.85 -9.51 -5.04
C LEU A 38 -4.27 -10.68 -5.94
N GLY A 39 -3.59 -10.88 -7.08
CA GLY A 39 -3.78 -12.02 -7.98
C GLY A 39 -3.50 -13.37 -7.33
N THR A 40 -2.80 -13.39 -6.19
CA THR A 40 -2.62 -14.60 -5.37
C THR A 40 -3.93 -15.11 -4.74
N VAL A 41 -4.92 -14.25 -4.59
CA VAL A 41 -6.22 -14.56 -3.95
C VAL A 41 -7.45 -14.18 -4.78
N MET A 42 -7.26 -13.39 -5.86
CA MET A 42 -8.33 -12.87 -6.72
C MET A 42 -7.98 -13.05 -8.20
N ASN A 43 -8.92 -12.75 -9.11
CA ASN A 43 -8.63 -12.69 -10.53
C ASN A 43 -7.67 -11.53 -10.87
N GLU A 44 -6.50 -11.83 -11.40
CA GLU A 44 -5.41 -10.87 -11.64
C GLU A 44 -5.80 -9.79 -12.66
N ASN A 45 -6.48 -10.16 -13.75
CA ASN A 45 -6.99 -9.20 -14.75
C ASN A 45 -8.04 -8.27 -14.13
N GLY A 46 -8.95 -8.83 -13.31
CA GLY A 46 -9.94 -8.05 -12.58
C GLY A 46 -9.30 -7.02 -11.65
N VAL A 47 -8.28 -7.42 -10.90
CA VAL A 47 -7.50 -6.52 -10.02
C VAL A 47 -6.81 -5.43 -10.83
N PHE A 48 -6.20 -5.76 -11.98
CA PHE A 48 -5.56 -4.76 -12.84
C PHE A 48 -6.55 -3.68 -13.28
N VAL A 49 -7.69 -4.11 -13.85
CA VAL A 49 -8.73 -3.19 -14.34
C VAL A 49 -9.31 -2.37 -13.19
N ALA A 50 -9.61 -3.02 -12.06
CA ALA A 50 -10.11 -2.34 -10.85
C ALA A 50 -9.12 -1.28 -10.35
N THR A 51 -7.83 -1.62 -10.29
CA THR A 51 -6.77 -0.70 -9.86
C THR A 51 -6.66 0.50 -10.78
N ALA A 52 -6.60 0.29 -12.09
CA ALA A 52 -6.50 1.38 -13.05
C ALA A 52 -7.72 2.32 -13.01
N LEU A 53 -8.94 1.75 -12.97
CA LEU A 53 -10.17 2.54 -12.88
C LEU A 53 -10.31 3.27 -11.55
N ALA A 54 -10.09 2.58 -10.42
CA ALA A 54 -10.19 3.19 -9.10
C ALA A 54 -9.17 4.31 -8.94
N SER A 55 -7.93 4.09 -9.38
CA SER A 55 -6.88 5.12 -9.37
C SER A 55 -7.25 6.32 -10.22
N ALA A 56 -7.74 6.10 -11.45
CA ALA A 56 -8.14 7.17 -12.34
C ALA A 56 -9.28 8.00 -11.74
N ILE A 57 -10.36 7.35 -11.30
CA ILE A 57 -11.55 8.04 -10.77
C ILE A 57 -11.21 8.80 -9.48
N SER A 58 -10.52 8.16 -8.53
CA SER A 58 -10.14 8.81 -7.27
C SER A 58 -9.20 9.98 -7.50
N THR A 59 -8.24 9.84 -8.43
CA THR A 59 -7.33 10.92 -8.80
C THR A 59 -8.05 12.06 -9.51
N PHE A 60 -9.08 11.78 -10.34
CA PHE A 60 -9.94 12.82 -10.90
C PHE A 60 -10.73 13.56 -9.82
N ILE A 61 -11.28 12.85 -8.83
CA ILE A 61 -11.98 13.48 -7.71
C ILE A 61 -11.01 14.39 -6.95
N MET A 62 -9.78 13.95 -6.67
CA MET A 62 -8.74 14.76 -6.03
C MET A 62 -8.44 16.03 -6.84
N GLY A 63 -8.25 15.89 -8.14
CA GLY A 63 -7.94 17.02 -9.03
C GLY A 63 -9.10 18.00 -9.18
N LEU A 64 -10.32 17.51 -9.37
CA LEU A 64 -11.48 18.35 -9.67
C LEU A 64 -12.13 18.95 -8.43
N TRP A 65 -12.12 18.24 -7.31
CA TRP A 65 -12.78 18.69 -6.07
C TRP A 65 -11.82 19.35 -5.10
N ALA A 66 -10.73 18.67 -4.73
CA ALA A 66 -9.75 19.23 -3.79
C ALA A 66 -8.81 20.24 -4.46
N ASN A 67 -8.56 20.13 -5.77
CA ASN A 67 -7.58 20.89 -6.55
C ASN A 67 -6.15 20.74 -6.02
N TYR A 68 -5.74 19.50 -5.69
CA TYR A 68 -4.38 19.17 -5.25
C TYR A 68 -3.64 18.32 -6.29
N PRO A 69 -2.29 18.48 -6.42
CA PRO A 69 -1.46 17.70 -7.33
C PRO A 69 -1.11 16.32 -6.76
N ILE A 70 -2.10 15.64 -6.16
CA ILE A 70 -1.93 14.35 -5.50
C ILE A 70 -2.67 13.27 -6.30
N ALA A 71 -1.97 12.21 -6.66
CA ALA A 71 -2.53 11.04 -7.28
C ALA A 71 -2.81 9.95 -6.23
N LEU A 72 -3.86 9.16 -6.47
CA LEU A 72 -4.28 8.06 -5.61
C LEU A 72 -4.20 6.74 -6.36
N SER A 73 -3.83 5.69 -5.64
CA SER A 73 -3.85 4.31 -6.13
C SER A 73 -3.89 3.32 -4.97
N ALA A 74 -3.89 2.02 -5.28
CA ALA A 74 -3.92 0.96 -4.28
C ALA A 74 -2.63 0.96 -3.43
N GLY A 75 -2.76 1.08 -2.10
CA GLY A 75 -1.64 1.18 -1.17
C GLY A 75 -0.87 -0.13 -1.04
N LEU A 76 0.46 -0.14 -1.32
CA LEU A 76 1.27 -1.37 -1.31
C LEU A 76 1.22 -2.14 0.01
N GLY A 77 1.33 -1.44 1.13
CA GLY A 77 1.25 -2.06 2.45
C GLY A 77 -0.12 -2.69 2.71
N LEU A 78 -1.18 -1.99 2.30
CA LEU A 78 -2.57 -2.45 2.42
C LEU A 78 -2.87 -3.63 1.50
N ASN A 79 -2.31 -3.66 0.29
CA ASN A 79 -2.41 -4.79 -0.64
C ASN A 79 -1.81 -6.06 -0.05
N ALA A 80 -0.60 -5.94 0.51
CA ALA A 80 0.07 -7.04 1.16
C ALA A 80 -0.65 -7.49 2.42
N TYR A 81 -1.17 -6.57 3.21
CA TYR A 81 -2.01 -6.87 4.38
C TYR A 81 -3.28 -7.61 3.95
N PHE A 82 -3.97 -7.14 2.92
CA PHE A 82 -5.15 -7.79 2.33
C PHE A 82 -4.87 -9.23 1.95
N ALA A 83 -3.90 -9.46 1.04
CA ALA A 83 -3.66 -10.78 0.47
C ALA A 83 -3.02 -11.75 1.47
N PHE A 84 -1.89 -11.36 2.05
CA PHE A 84 -1.06 -12.28 2.81
C PHE A 84 -1.47 -12.37 4.28
N THR A 85 -1.78 -11.25 4.92
CA THR A 85 -2.12 -11.27 6.34
C THR A 85 -3.57 -11.71 6.56
N VAL A 86 -4.53 -11.08 5.86
CA VAL A 86 -5.95 -11.35 6.13
C VAL A 86 -6.43 -12.59 5.36
N CYS A 87 -6.33 -12.59 4.01
CA CYS A 87 -6.89 -13.69 3.23
C CYS A 87 -6.16 -15.02 3.49
N ILE A 88 -4.82 -15.04 3.36
CA ILE A 88 -4.03 -16.26 3.47
C ILE A 88 -3.74 -16.61 4.95
N GLY A 89 -3.52 -15.61 5.79
CA GLY A 89 -3.17 -15.79 7.20
C GLY A 89 -4.39 -15.89 8.12
N GLU A 90 -5.05 -14.78 8.42
CA GLU A 90 -6.08 -14.71 9.47
C GLU A 90 -7.34 -15.49 9.12
N LEU A 91 -7.86 -15.38 7.89
CA LEU A 91 -9.08 -16.07 7.48
C LEU A 91 -8.87 -17.54 7.19
N ASN A 92 -7.63 -17.98 6.95
CA ASN A 92 -7.31 -19.37 6.69
C ASN A 92 -7.66 -20.31 7.89
N GLN A 93 -7.61 -19.80 9.11
CA GLN A 93 -7.98 -20.55 10.32
C GLN A 93 -9.46 -20.96 10.39
N PHE A 94 -10.34 -20.29 9.61
CA PHE A 94 -11.76 -20.59 9.53
C PHE A 94 -12.11 -21.54 8.37
N GLY A 95 -11.12 -22.05 7.64
CA GLY A 95 -11.31 -23.02 6.56
C GLY A 95 -11.64 -24.42 7.05
N ASP A 96 -11.99 -25.31 6.14
CA ASP A 96 -12.27 -26.72 6.43
C ASP A 96 -10.97 -27.45 6.84
N PRO A 97 -10.86 -27.98 8.07
CA PRO A 97 -9.67 -28.71 8.53
C PRO A 97 -9.35 -29.97 7.71
N ALA A 98 -10.32 -30.51 6.96
CA ALA A 98 -10.14 -31.66 6.09
C ALA A 98 -9.51 -31.28 4.73
N ASN A 99 -9.42 -30.00 4.40
CA ASN A 99 -8.79 -29.50 3.20
C ASN A 99 -7.35 -29.10 3.51
N PRO A 100 -6.31 -29.70 2.88
CA PRO A 100 -4.92 -29.33 3.13
C PRO A 100 -4.56 -27.88 2.70
N ASN A 101 -5.48 -27.19 2.05
CA ASN A 101 -5.39 -25.76 1.74
C ASN A 101 -6.65 -25.04 2.30
N PRO A 102 -6.76 -24.89 3.63
CA PRO A 102 -7.99 -24.48 4.29
C PRO A 102 -8.27 -22.99 4.23
N SER A 103 -8.09 -22.35 3.06
CA SER A 103 -8.55 -20.97 2.87
C SER A 103 -10.07 -20.93 2.92
N VAL A 104 -10.62 -19.94 3.62
CA VAL A 104 -12.07 -19.67 3.56
C VAL A 104 -12.42 -19.47 2.10
N PRO A 105 -13.36 -20.24 1.52
CA PRO A 105 -13.82 -19.96 0.18
C PRO A 105 -14.21 -18.50 0.08
N ASN A 106 -13.63 -17.78 -0.89
CA ASN A 106 -13.90 -16.35 -1.09
C ASN A 106 -13.44 -15.39 0.03
N ALA A 107 -12.34 -15.70 0.73
CA ALA A 107 -11.75 -14.85 1.77
C ALA A 107 -11.55 -13.41 1.29
N TRP A 108 -11.20 -13.21 0.02
CA TRP A 108 -11.05 -11.90 -0.59
C TRP A 108 -12.36 -11.09 -0.63
N MET A 109 -13.54 -11.73 -0.71
CA MET A 109 -14.83 -11.04 -0.64
C MET A 109 -15.07 -10.45 0.75
N ILE A 110 -14.64 -11.16 1.80
CA ILE A 110 -14.68 -10.68 3.18
C ILE A 110 -13.75 -9.48 3.34
N CYS A 111 -12.54 -9.56 2.77
CA CYS A 111 -11.59 -8.44 2.78
C CYS A 111 -12.13 -7.23 2.02
N LEU A 112 -12.73 -7.41 0.82
CA LEU A 112 -13.37 -6.31 0.09
C LEU A 112 -14.52 -5.70 0.89
N THR A 113 -15.30 -6.53 1.60
CA THR A 113 -16.37 -6.04 2.49
C THR A 113 -15.78 -5.19 3.62
N ALA A 114 -14.65 -5.60 4.21
CA ALA A 114 -13.98 -4.86 5.26
C ALA A 114 -13.44 -3.50 4.73
N VAL A 115 -12.78 -3.48 3.58
CA VAL A 115 -12.27 -2.25 2.93
C VAL A 115 -13.44 -1.32 2.54
N PHE A 116 -14.55 -1.86 2.05
CA PHE A 116 -15.74 -1.07 1.74
C PHE A 116 -16.31 -0.39 2.98
N VAL A 117 -16.47 -1.14 4.08
CA VAL A 117 -16.98 -0.61 5.35
C VAL A 117 -15.98 0.38 5.97
N GLU A 118 -14.68 0.10 5.89
CA GLU A 118 -13.61 1.01 6.29
C GLU A 118 -13.74 2.37 5.60
N GLY A 119 -13.87 2.40 4.27
CA GLY A 119 -14.03 3.62 3.51
C GLY A 119 -15.27 4.42 3.92
N ILE A 120 -16.42 3.74 4.21
CA ILE A 120 -17.62 4.38 4.75
C ILE A 120 -17.34 5.01 6.13
N ILE A 121 -16.66 4.28 7.01
CA ILE A 121 -16.28 4.79 8.34
C ILE A 121 -15.39 6.02 8.16
N PHE A 122 -14.42 5.99 7.25
CA PHE A 122 -13.55 7.13 6.98
C PHE A 122 -14.29 8.34 6.42
N MET A 123 -15.28 8.14 5.53
CA MET A 123 -16.13 9.24 5.07
C MET A 123 -16.86 9.90 6.25
N ILE A 124 -17.44 9.10 7.16
CA ILE A 124 -18.12 9.59 8.36
C ILE A 124 -17.15 10.36 9.26
N LEU A 125 -15.97 9.78 9.56
CA LEU A 125 -14.95 10.40 10.40
C LEU A 125 -14.41 11.71 9.79
N SER A 126 -14.31 11.79 8.46
CA SER A 126 -13.87 13.00 7.75
C SER A 126 -14.89 14.13 7.85
N ILE A 127 -16.20 13.83 7.78
CA ILE A 127 -17.29 14.81 7.97
C ILE A 127 -17.20 15.45 9.37
N PHE A 128 -16.94 14.66 10.39
CA PHE A 128 -16.89 15.12 11.77
C PHE A 128 -15.50 15.64 12.20
N LYS A 129 -14.52 15.73 11.30
CA LYS A 129 -13.12 16.11 11.57
C LYS A 129 -12.45 15.28 12.68
N VAL A 130 -12.92 14.06 12.88
CA VAL A 130 -12.39 13.15 13.91
C VAL A 130 -11.06 12.54 13.45
N ARG A 131 -10.86 12.36 12.15
CA ARG A 131 -9.64 11.79 11.56
C ARG A 131 -8.39 12.58 11.96
N GLU A 132 -8.45 13.92 11.92
CA GLU A 132 -7.35 14.79 12.36
C GLU A 132 -7.03 14.59 13.86
N LYS A 133 -8.08 14.47 14.72
CA LYS A 133 -7.89 14.21 16.15
C LYS A 133 -7.31 12.82 16.43
N LEU A 134 -7.70 11.80 15.65
CA LEU A 134 -7.17 10.46 15.76
C LEU A 134 -5.67 10.45 15.47
N VAL A 135 -5.27 11.07 14.35
CA VAL A 135 -3.86 11.18 13.97
C VAL A 135 -3.05 11.92 15.01
N ASN A 136 -3.55 13.06 15.49
CA ASN A 136 -2.84 13.87 16.47
C ASN A 136 -2.78 13.22 17.86
N GLY A 137 -3.71 12.29 18.16
CA GLY A 137 -3.71 11.52 19.41
C GLY A 137 -2.66 10.42 19.50
N ILE A 138 -1.97 10.09 18.39
CA ILE A 138 -0.95 9.05 18.34
C ILE A 138 0.44 9.68 18.44
N PRO A 139 1.35 9.14 19.27
CA PRO A 139 2.70 9.65 19.43
C PRO A 139 3.49 9.68 18.12
N VAL A 140 4.27 10.73 17.90
CA VAL A 140 5.03 10.95 16.66
C VAL A 140 6.03 9.81 16.40
N ASN A 141 6.74 9.39 17.44
CA ASN A 141 7.71 8.29 17.35
C ASN A 141 7.04 6.98 16.91
N LEU A 142 5.84 6.70 17.42
CA LEU A 142 5.07 5.52 17.04
C LEU A 142 4.63 5.59 15.55
N LYS A 143 4.24 6.78 15.06
CA LYS A 143 3.93 7.00 13.64
C LYS A 143 5.12 6.66 12.75
N HIS A 144 6.32 7.17 13.10
CA HIS A 144 7.55 6.89 12.36
C HIS A 144 7.91 5.40 12.38
N GLY A 145 7.75 4.74 13.54
CA GLY A 145 7.95 3.30 13.68
C GLY A 145 7.00 2.48 12.82
N ILE A 146 5.72 2.85 12.79
CA ILE A 146 4.71 2.19 11.93
C ILE A 146 5.07 2.36 10.45
N THR A 147 5.34 3.58 9.99
CA THR A 147 5.71 3.84 8.58
C THR A 147 6.94 3.05 8.17
N ALA A 148 7.97 3.04 9.01
CA ALA A 148 9.19 2.28 8.75
C ALA A 148 8.94 0.76 8.76
N GLY A 149 8.08 0.28 9.65
CA GLY A 149 7.68 -1.13 9.74
C GLY A 149 6.94 -1.61 8.50
N ILE A 150 6.01 -0.80 7.99
CA ILE A 150 5.33 -1.07 6.70
C ILE A 150 6.37 -1.17 5.58
N GLY A 151 7.33 -0.22 5.51
CA GLY A 151 8.40 -0.25 4.52
C GLY A 151 9.25 -1.52 4.58
N LEU A 152 9.67 -1.91 5.79
CA LEU A 152 10.46 -3.13 5.98
C LEU A 152 9.66 -4.39 5.62
N PHE A 153 8.38 -4.42 5.93
CA PHE A 153 7.48 -5.52 5.58
C PHE A 153 7.31 -5.63 4.05
N VAL A 154 7.08 -4.52 3.35
CA VAL A 154 6.98 -4.49 1.88
C VAL A 154 8.29 -4.95 1.23
N ALA A 155 9.45 -4.50 1.73
CA ALA A 155 10.75 -4.97 1.26
C ALA A 155 10.93 -6.49 1.50
N PHE A 156 10.50 -6.99 2.64
CA PHE A 156 10.55 -8.42 2.98
C PHE A 156 9.72 -9.26 2.00
N ILE A 157 8.49 -8.82 1.66
CA ILE A 157 7.66 -9.48 0.65
C ILE A 157 8.36 -9.47 -0.72
N GLY A 158 8.96 -8.34 -1.11
CA GLY A 158 9.74 -8.27 -2.36
C GLY A 158 10.90 -9.26 -2.37
N MET A 159 11.66 -9.35 -1.28
CA MET A 159 12.77 -10.30 -1.16
C MET A 159 12.29 -11.75 -1.22
N GLN A 160 11.12 -12.05 -0.64
CA GLN A 160 10.53 -13.39 -0.67
C GLN A 160 10.03 -13.73 -2.08
N GLY A 161 9.32 -12.80 -2.75
CA GLY A 161 8.80 -12.99 -4.11
C GLY A 161 9.88 -13.21 -5.18
N ALA A 162 11.12 -12.82 -4.90
CA ALA A 162 12.30 -13.06 -5.75
C ALA A 162 13.21 -14.18 -5.24
N ASN A 163 12.77 -14.98 -4.26
CA ASN A 163 13.56 -16.05 -3.63
C ASN A 163 14.89 -15.57 -3.02
N ILE A 164 15.04 -14.27 -2.70
CA ILE A 164 16.21 -13.75 -1.97
C ILE A 164 16.18 -14.25 -0.53
N ILE A 165 14.98 -14.23 0.06
CA ILE A 165 14.70 -14.82 1.38
C ILE A 165 13.74 -15.99 1.16
N ILE A 166 14.08 -17.14 1.71
CA ILE A 166 13.29 -18.37 1.64
C ILE A 166 13.00 -18.90 3.04
N ALA A 167 11.96 -19.73 3.16
CA ALA A 167 11.69 -20.45 4.41
C ALA A 167 12.80 -21.46 4.70
N ASP A 168 13.23 -21.50 5.96
CA ASP A 168 14.22 -22.46 6.46
C ASP A 168 13.72 -23.10 7.76
N SER A 169 13.74 -24.43 7.83
CA SER A 169 13.21 -25.16 8.97
C SER A 169 13.98 -24.98 10.27
N SER A 170 15.23 -24.54 10.19
CA SER A 170 16.13 -24.39 11.35
C SER A 170 16.15 -22.95 11.87
N THR A 171 16.06 -21.96 10.95
CA THR A 171 16.26 -20.52 11.25
C THR A 171 15.03 -19.69 10.92
N ILE A 172 13.91 -20.33 10.48
CA ILE A 172 12.65 -19.70 10.01
C ILE A 172 12.84 -19.07 8.63
N VAL A 173 13.88 -18.28 8.45
CA VAL A 173 14.23 -17.63 7.18
C VAL A 173 15.70 -17.88 6.86
N GLY A 174 15.99 -18.12 5.58
CA GLY A 174 17.33 -18.32 5.05
C GLY A 174 17.58 -17.54 3.77
N LEU A 175 18.83 -17.51 3.34
CA LEU A 175 19.21 -16.91 2.06
C LEU A 175 18.91 -17.91 0.93
N GLY A 176 18.29 -17.44 -0.15
CA GLY A 176 18.08 -18.20 -1.36
C GLY A 176 19.38 -18.55 -2.09
N SER A 177 19.26 -19.43 -3.09
CA SER A 177 20.41 -19.88 -3.87
C SER A 177 20.77 -18.89 -4.98
N PHE A 178 22.03 -18.45 -5.05
CA PHE A 178 22.54 -17.66 -6.19
C PHE A 178 22.58 -18.45 -7.52
N LYS A 179 22.24 -19.73 -7.49
CA LYS A 179 22.01 -20.50 -8.72
C LYS A 179 20.63 -20.22 -9.32
N ASP A 180 19.70 -19.64 -8.54
CA ASP A 180 18.39 -19.21 -9.02
C ASP A 180 18.52 -17.90 -9.82
N PRO A 181 18.23 -17.92 -11.13
CA PRO A 181 18.27 -16.72 -11.93
C PRO A 181 17.34 -15.61 -11.46
N ALA A 182 16.17 -15.95 -10.90
CA ALA A 182 15.20 -14.99 -10.40
C ALA A 182 15.80 -14.12 -9.28
N LEU A 183 16.52 -14.74 -8.34
CA LEU A 183 17.22 -14.04 -7.26
C LEU A 183 18.27 -13.07 -7.82
N VAL A 184 19.11 -13.55 -8.75
CA VAL A 184 20.20 -12.72 -9.31
C VAL A 184 19.63 -11.56 -10.11
N LEU A 185 18.62 -11.81 -10.94
CA LEU A 185 17.95 -10.79 -11.74
C LEU A 185 17.29 -9.73 -10.86
N ALA A 186 16.67 -10.13 -9.75
CA ALA A 186 16.08 -9.19 -8.81
C ALA A 186 17.13 -8.29 -8.14
N ILE A 187 18.27 -8.84 -7.72
CA ILE A 187 19.38 -8.02 -7.16
C ILE A 187 19.89 -7.02 -8.21
N VAL A 188 20.08 -7.46 -9.45
CA VAL A 188 20.48 -6.57 -10.55
C VAL A 188 19.42 -5.49 -10.77
N GLY A 189 18.14 -5.83 -10.70
CA GLY A 189 17.02 -4.90 -10.81
C GLY A 189 17.03 -3.82 -9.71
N VAL A 190 17.31 -4.20 -8.47
CA VAL A 190 17.47 -3.22 -7.36
C VAL A 190 18.60 -2.24 -7.69
N ILE A 191 19.75 -2.73 -8.14
CA ILE A 191 20.89 -1.88 -8.51
C ILE A 191 20.50 -0.91 -9.63
N ILE A 192 19.80 -1.38 -10.66
CA ILE A 192 19.33 -0.55 -11.78
C ILE A 192 18.41 0.58 -11.26
N ILE A 193 17.43 0.24 -10.42
CA ILE A 193 16.51 1.23 -9.85
C ILE A 193 17.28 2.28 -9.07
N VAL A 194 18.20 1.87 -8.19
CA VAL A 194 18.99 2.79 -7.35
C VAL A 194 19.85 3.70 -8.22
N VAL A 195 20.51 3.18 -9.25
CA VAL A 195 21.33 3.97 -10.17
C VAL A 195 20.47 4.99 -10.93
N PHE A 196 19.31 4.58 -11.44
CA PHE A 196 18.39 5.50 -12.13
C PHE A 196 17.83 6.56 -11.20
N ALA A 197 17.47 6.18 -9.98
CA ALA A 197 17.00 7.12 -8.97
C ALA A 197 18.10 8.13 -8.59
N HIS A 198 19.36 7.69 -8.45
CA HIS A 198 20.50 8.56 -8.20
C HIS A 198 20.70 9.59 -9.33
N HIS A 199 20.50 9.19 -10.57
CA HIS A 199 20.58 10.08 -11.72
C HIS A 199 19.29 10.88 -12.00
N HIS A 200 18.34 10.87 -11.07
CA HIS A 200 17.06 11.54 -11.18
C HIS A 200 16.25 11.18 -12.44
N VAL A 201 16.37 9.94 -12.90
CA VAL A 201 15.58 9.44 -14.05
C VAL A 201 14.12 9.35 -13.62
N LYS A 202 13.25 10.09 -14.32
CA LYS A 202 11.80 10.06 -14.08
C LYS A 202 11.26 8.66 -14.40
N GLY A 203 10.52 8.07 -13.47
CA GLY A 203 10.04 6.68 -13.62
C GLY A 203 11.10 5.61 -13.41
N ALA A 204 12.17 5.89 -12.66
CA ALA A 204 13.27 4.97 -12.36
C ALA A 204 12.78 3.56 -11.97
N VAL A 205 11.74 3.48 -11.15
CA VAL A 205 11.15 2.21 -10.70
C VAL A 205 10.53 1.45 -11.84
N LEU A 206 9.72 2.09 -12.68
CA LEU A 206 9.09 1.46 -13.85
C LEU A 206 10.15 0.96 -14.84
N TYR A 207 11.13 1.80 -15.19
CA TYR A 207 12.22 1.38 -16.07
C TYR A 207 13.04 0.25 -15.48
N GLY A 208 13.27 0.27 -14.16
CA GLY A 208 13.95 -0.82 -13.48
C GLY A 208 13.20 -2.15 -13.62
N ILE A 209 11.88 -2.14 -13.43
CA ILE A 209 11.02 -3.32 -13.65
C ILE A 209 11.14 -3.82 -15.11
N LEU A 210 10.95 -2.93 -16.08
CA LEU A 210 10.95 -3.30 -17.49
C LEU A 210 12.31 -3.83 -17.94
N ILE A 211 13.41 -3.24 -17.49
CA ILE A 211 14.76 -3.71 -17.80
C ILE A 211 15.02 -5.07 -17.15
N THR A 212 14.64 -5.25 -15.88
CA THR A 212 14.79 -6.52 -15.17
C THR A 212 14.00 -7.64 -15.86
N TRP A 213 12.78 -7.34 -16.28
CA TRP A 213 11.99 -8.28 -17.09
C TRP A 213 12.65 -8.59 -18.43
N GLY A 214 13.15 -7.57 -19.15
CA GLY A 214 13.91 -7.76 -20.39
C GLY A 214 15.15 -8.65 -20.20
N LEU A 215 15.88 -8.48 -19.09
CA LEU A 215 17.00 -9.36 -18.74
C LEU A 215 16.52 -10.79 -18.46
N GLY A 216 15.34 -10.97 -17.85
CA GLY A 216 14.72 -12.28 -17.65
C GLY A 216 14.41 -12.98 -18.97
N ILE A 217 13.87 -12.27 -19.95
CA ILE A 217 13.61 -12.80 -21.31
C ILE A 217 14.93 -13.20 -22.00
N ILE A 218 15.98 -12.42 -21.83
CA ILE A 218 17.31 -12.78 -22.34
C ILE A 218 17.84 -14.03 -21.63
N ALA A 219 17.72 -14.10 -20.33
CA ALA A 219 18.14 -15.25 -19.52
C ALA A 219 17.43 -16.54 -19.90
N GLU A 220 16.14 -16.48 -20.24
CA GLU A 220 15.38 -17.60 -20.79
C GLU A 220 15.92 -18.05 -22.13
N LYS A 221 16.15 -17.13 -23.07
CA LYS A 221 16.65 -17.45 -24.42
C LYS A 221 18.04 -18.11 -24.44
N ILE A 222 18.90 -17.77 -23.47
CA ILE A 222 20.21 -18.40 -23.32
C ILE A 222 20.16 -19.70 -22.49
N GLY A 223 18.97 -20.12 -22.03
CA GLY A 223 18.76 -21.34 -21.24
C GLY A 223 19.21 -21.28 -19.80
N TRP A 224 19.43 -20.08 -19.26
CA TRP A 224 19.75 -19.89 -17.84
C TRP A 224 18.51 -19.82 -16.96
N TYR A 225 17.41 -19.19 -17.42
CA TYR A 225 16.13 -19.12 -16.74
C TYR A 225 15.14 -20.08 -17.41
N HIS A 226 14.59 -21.02 -16.64
CA HIS A 226 13.62 -21.98 -17.14
C HIS A 226 12.21 -21.55 -16.77
N VAL A 227 11.38 -21.31 -17.77
CA VAL A 227 9.97 -20.95 -17.61
C VAL A 227 9.15 -22.17 -17.26
N ASP A 228 8.38 -22.10 -16.18
CA ASP A 228 7.41 -23.09 -15.74
C ASP A 228 6.10 -22.39 -15.36
N PRO A 229 5.22 -22.11 -16.33
CA PRO A 229 3.97 -21.39 -16.08
C PRO A 229 3.04 -22.12 -15.11
N ALA A 230 3.12 -23.44 -15.00
CA ALA A 230 2.30 -24.23 -14.08
C ALA A 230 2.63 -23.94 -12.60
N ASN A 231 3.88 -23.52 -12.33
CA ASN A 231 4.37 -23.14 -11.01
C ASN A 231 4.53 -21.62 -10.84
N GLY A 232 3.93 -20.81 -11.73
CA GLY A 232 4.02 -19.35 -11.67
C GLY A 232 5.38 -18.77 -12.09
N VAL A 233 6.25 -19.58 -12.69
CA VAL A 233 7.59 -19.18 -13.16
C VAL A 233 7.50 -18.84 -14.64
N PHE A 234 7.40 -17.58 -14.98
CA PHE A 234 7.29 -17.13 -16.37
C PHE A 234 8.11 -15.85 -16.62
N SER A 235 8.49 -15.65 -17.87
CA SER A 235 9.13 -14.43 -18.36
C SER A 235 8.85 -14.34 -19.87
N VAL A 236 7.57 -14.21 -20.24
CA VAL A 236 7.09 -14.31 -21.60
C VAL A 236 6.69 -12.94 -22.12
N ILE A 237 7.03 -12.65 -23.37
CA ILE A 237 6.47 -11.48 -24.05
C ILE A 237 5.01 -11.81 -24.40
N PRO A 238 4.04 -10.96 -24.03
CA PRO A 238 2.65 -11.23 -24.33
C PRO A 238 2.40 -11.18 -25.86
N ASP A 239 1.53 -12.05 -26.36
CA ASP A 239 1.17 -12.10 -27.78
C ASP A 239 0.56 -10.78 -28.29
N LYS A 240 -0.07 -10.03 -27.37
CA LYS A 240 -0.68 -8.73 -27.66
C LYS A 240 -0.14 -7.69 -26.68
N VAL A 241 0.28 -6.55 -27.20
CA VAL A 241 0.70 -5.40 -26.37
C VAL A 241 -0.50 -4.56 -25.94
N LEU A 242 -1.52 -4.50 -26.78
CA LEU A 242 -2.74 -3.72 -26.55
C LEU A 242 -3.96 -4.65 -26.50
N SER A 243 -4.73 -4.54 -25.43
CA SER A 243 -6.02 -5.20 -25.28
C SER A 243 -6.87 -4.42 -24.25
N LEU A 244 -8.15 -4.28 -24.53
CA LEU A 244 -9.14 -3.79 -23.58
C LEU A 244 -9.99 -4.98 -23.15
N ASP A 245 -9.55 -5.67 -22.09
CA ASP A 245 -10.26 -6.82 -21.55
C ASP A 245 -10.79 -6.49 -20.15
N PHE A 246 -12.11 -6.38 -20.05
CA PHE A 246 -12.84 -6.13 -18.81
C PHE A 246 -13.50 -7.40 -18.25
N SER A 247 -13.19 -8.58 -18.78
CA SER A 247 -13.83 -9.83 -18.35
C SER A 247 -13.58 -10.12 -16.87
N GLY A 248 -12.34 -9.95 -16.41
CA GLY A 248 -11.96 -10.16 -15.01
C GLY A 248 -12.64 -9.20 -14.05
N LEU A 249 -12.99 -7.98 -14.48
CA LEU A 249 -13.71 -7.03 -13.62
C LEU A 249 -15.07 -7.57 -13.17
N LYS A 250 -15.76 -8.38 -14.00
CA LYS A 250 -17.03 -9.01 -13.62
C LYS A 250 -16.86 -10.03 -12.49
N GLU A 251 -15.68 -10.59 -12.34
CA GLU A 251 -15.37 -11.57 -11.30
C GLU A 251 -14.96 -10.91 -9.98
N THR A 252 -14.55 -9.64 -10.00
CA THR A 252 -14.05 -8.95 -8.81
C THR A 252 -14.97 -7.84 -8.32
N ALA A 253 -15.69 -7.14 -9.22
CA ALA A 253 -16.50 -5.99 -8.88
C ALA A 253 -17.77 -6.37 -8.11
N PHE A 254 -18.05 -5.61 -7.05
CA PHE A 254 -19.25 -5.75 -6.20
C PHE A 254 -19.42 -7.13 -5.54
N HIS A 255 -18.33 -7.87 -5.39
CA HIS A 255 -18.35 -9.15 -4.70
C HIS A 255 -18.04 -8.95 -3.21
N PHE A 256 -19.10 -8.87 -2.41
CA PHE A 256 -19.04 -8.70 -0.96
C PHE A 256 -19.62 -9.92 -0.24
N ASP A 257 -19.04 -10.28 0.91
CA ASP A 257 -19.59 -11.31 1.81
C ASP A 257 -20.01 -10.69 3.15
N PHE A 258 -21.18 -10.06 3.16
CA PHE A 258 -21.79 -9.56 4.40
C PHE A 258 -22.31 -10.69 5.28
N GLY A 259 -22.60 -11.90 4.71
CA GLY A 259 -23.11 -13.05 5.46
C GLY A 259 -22.07 -13.53 6.47
N TRP A 260 -20.87 -13.84 6.00
CA TRP A 260 -19.76 -14.24 6.88
C TRP A 260 -19.40 -13.09 7.85
N SER A 261 -19.33 -11.88 7.35
CA SER A 261 -18.94 -10.70 8.12
C SER A 261 -19.85 -10.45 9.33
N LEU A 262 -21.15 -10.65 9.18
CA LEU A 262 -22.12 -10.49 10.26
C LEU A 262 -22.12 -11.71 11.23
N ALA A 263 -21.85 -12.90 10.72
CA ALA A 263 -21.75 -14.11 11.53
C ALA A 263 -20.50 -14.11 12.42
N HIS A 264 -19.41 -13.46 11.99
CA HIS A 264 -18.12 -13.39 12.70
C HIS A 264 -17.77 -11.93 13.02
N LEU A 265 -18.73 -11.20 13.59
CA LEU A 265 -18.61 -9.75 13.81
C LEU A 265 -17.36 -9.32 14.58
N PRO A 266 -16.92 -9.99 15.66
CA PRO A 266 -15.71 -9.59 16.38
C PRO A 266 -14.44 -9.64 15.52
N GLN A 267 -14.26 -10.72 14.73
CA GLN A 267 -13.12 -10.87 13.83
C GLN A 267 -13.20 -9.83 12.70
N PHE A 268 -14.37 -9.64 12.13
CA PHE A 268 -14.62 -8.68 11.07
C PHE A 268 -14.31 -7.24 11.53
N ILE A 269 -14.73 -6.85 12.74
CA ILE A 269 -14.38 -5.55 13.33
C ILE A 269 -12.86 -5.41 13.51
N ALA A 270 -12.17 -6.46 13.95
CA ALA A 270 -10.72 -6.43 14.10
C ALA A 270 -10.00 -6.20 12.76
N ILE A 271 -10.48 -6.84 11.69
CA ILE A 271 -9.98 -6.64 10.32
C ILE A 271 -10.21 -5.19 9.85
N ILE A 272 -11.44 -4.67 10.00
CA ILE A 272 -11.76 -3.28 9.64
C ILE A 272 -10.86 -2.30 10.40
N VAL A 273 -10.74 -2.45 11.72
CA VAL A 273 -9.93 -1.56 12.56
C VAL A 273 -8.46 -1.59 12.11
N SER A 274 -7.96 -2.75 11.73
CA SER A 274 -6.58 -2.88 11.26
C SER A 274 -6.37 -2.17 9.92
N PHE A 275 -7.28 -2.33 8.94
CA PHE A 275 -7.25 -1.58 7.68
C PHE A 275 -7.31 -0.08 7.95
N LEU A 276 -8.25 0.35 8.78
CA LEU A 276 -8.48 1.76 9.15
C LEU A 276 -7.21 2.41 9.74
N TYR A 277 -6.48 1.70 10.61
CA TYR A 277 -5.22 2.23 11.15
C TYR A 277 -4.13 2.29 10.10
N VAL A 278 -3.94 1.24 9.29
CA VAL A 278 -2.89 1.23 8.27
C VAL A 278 -3.12 2.36 7.27
N ASP A 279 -4.35 2.51 6.76
CA ASP A 279 -4.72 3.56 5.80
C ASP A 279 -4.60 4.97 6.41
N LEU A 280 -5.01 5.15 7.67
CA LEU A 280 -4.89 6.42 8.37
C LEU A 280 -3.45 6.93 8.40
N PHE A 281 -2.49 6.04 8.71
CA PHE A 281 -1.08 6.40 8.77
C PHE A 281 -0.46 6.65 7.41
N ASP A 282 -0.82 5.83 6.43
CA ASP A 282 -0.30 5.93 5.07
C ASP A 282 -0.75 7.25 4.42
N THR A 283 -2.05 7.52 4.46
CA THR A 283 -2.64 8.74 3.85
C THR A 283 -2.10 10.01 4.48
N VAL A 284 -2.13 10.13 5.81
CA VAL A 284 -1.76 11.40 6.46
C VAL A 284 -0.28 11.70 6.25
N GLY A 285 0.59 10.70 6.40
CA GLY A 285 2.02 10.87 6.15
C GLY A 285 2.31 11.32 4.72
N THR A 286 1.64 10.70 3.76
CA THR A 286 1.80 11.00 2.33
C THR A 286 1.25 12.39 1.96
N VAL A 287 0.02 12.70 2.36
CA VAL A 287 -0.64 13.96 2.01
C VAL A 287 0.14 15.16 2.56
N VAL A 288 0.54 15.11 3.84
CA VAL A 288 1.32 16.19 4.46
C VAL A 288 2.69 16.31 3.78
N GLY A 289 3.39 15.21 3.53
CA GLY A 289 4.71 15.22 2.88
C GLY A 289 4.67 15.78 1.45
N VAL A 290 3.63 15.44 0.66
CA VAL A 290 3.44 16.00 -0.70
C VAL A 290 3.09 17.48 -0.63
N ALA A 291 2.19 17.88 0.28
CA ALA A 291 1.77 19.28 0.44
C ALA A 291 2.91 20.18 0.92
N GLU A 292 3.74 19.70 1.85
CA GLU A 292 4.95 20.39 2.29
C GLU A 292 5.91 20.64 1.12
N LYS A 293 6.20 19.62 0.33
CA LYS A 293 7.08 19.73 -0.84
C LYS A 293 6.50 20.62 -1.94
N ALA A 294 5.18 20.70 -2.03
CA ALA A 294 4.46 21.58 -2.96
C ALA A 294 4.34 23.04 -2.48
N ASN A 295 4.76 23.35 -1.23
CA ASN A 295 4.50 24.62 -0.54
C ASN A 295 3.00 24.96 -0.49
N LEU A 296 2.16 23.98 -0.21
CA LEU A 296 0.70 24.11 -0.11
C LEU A 296 0.19 24.09 1.34
N LEU A 297 1.09 23.98 2.34
CA LEU A 297 0.75 24.12 3.74
C LEU A 297 0.60 25.62 4.10
N ASP A 298 -0.28 25.91 5.05
CA ASP A 298 -0.45 27.27 5.59
C ASP A 298 0.68 27.66 6.56
N GLU A 299 0.59 28.85 7.14
CA GLU A 299 1.58 29.39 8.09
C GLU A 299 1.70 28.55 9.38
N ASN A 300 0.69 27.74 9.70
CA ASN A 300 0.68 26.85 10.85
C ASN A 300 1.18 25.42 10.51
N GLY A 301 1.54 25.19 9.24
CA GLY A 301 1.91 23.86 8.75
C GLY A 301 0.70 22.94 8.53
N GLU A 302 -0.52 23.49 8.45
CA GLU A 302 -1.75 22.75 8.22
C GLU A 302 -2.13 22.75 6.73
N LEU A 303 -2.88 21.72 6.31
CA LEU A 303 -3.37 21.58 4.94
C LEU A 303 -4.67 22.39 4.76
N PRO A 304 -4.72 23.49 3.99
CA PRO A 304 -5.89 24.38 3.90
C PRO A 304 -7.20 23.70 3.49
N LYS A 305 -7.13 22.60 2.74
CA LYS A 305 -8.29 21.83 2.28
C LYS A 305 -8.21 20.36 2.71
N ALA A 306 -7.78 20.10 3.95
CA ALA A 306 -7.67 18.74 4.47
C ALA A 306 -8.98 17.93 4.32
N GLY A 307 -10.14 18.54 4.57
CA GLY A 307 -11.44 17.88 4.46
C GLY A 307 -11.69 17.25 3.08
N PRO A 308 -11.71 18.01 1.97
CA PRO A 308 -11.84 17.46 0.62
C PRO A 308 -10.78 16.42 0.25
N VAL A 309 -9.53 16.60 0.65
CA VAL A 309 -8.44 15.65 0.37
C VAL A 309 -8.69 14.32 1.06
N LEU A 310 -8.93 14.35 2.37
CA LEU A 310 -9.19 13.15 3.18
C LEU A 310 -10.51 12.46 2.79
N MET A 311 -11.52 13.24 2.35
CA MET A 311 -12.77 12.68 1.85
C MET A 311 -12.58 11.99 0.50
N THR A 312 -11.75 12.53 -0.38
CA THR A 312 -11.43 11.89 -1.67
C THR A 312 -10.76 10.54 -1.46
N ASP A 313 -9.84 10.45 -0.52
CA ASP A 313 -9.15 9.24 -0.11
C ASP A 313 -10.16 8.17 0.40
N ALA A 314 -11.07 8.57 1.30
CA ALA A 314 -12.13 7.69 1.81
C ALA A 314 -13.11 7.20 0.73
N ILE A 315 -13.49 8.07 -0.21
CA ILE A 315 -14.32 7.71 -1.37
C ILE A 315 -13.54 6.73 -2.26
N GLY A 316 -12.25 7.01 -2.49
CA GLY A 316 -11.35 6.14 -3.26
C GLY A 316 -11.28 4.73 -2.69
N THR A 317 -11.14 4.60 -1.37
CA THR A 317 -11.13 3.32 -0.65
C THR A 317 -12.42 2.52 -0.91
N SER A 318 -13.60 3.12 -0.68
CA SER A 318 -14.88 2.45 -0.94
C SER A 318 -15.07 2.10 -2.42
N LEU A 319 -14.65 2.99 -3.33
CA LEU A 319 -14.72 2.77 -4.77
C LEU A 319 -13.79 1.61 -5.19
N GLY A 320 -12.57 1.56 -4.65
CA GLY A 320 -11.61 0.48 -4.88
C GLY A 320 -12.21 -0.88 -4.53
N ALA A 321 -12.80 -1.00 -3.34
CA ALA A 321 -13.48 -2.21 -2.90
C ALA A 321 -14.67 -2.58 -3.80
N CYS A 322 -15.46 -1.60 -4.25
CA CYS A 322 -16.57 -1.83 -5.20
C CYS A 322 -16.08 -2.37 -6.55
N LEU A 323 -14.95 -1.92 -7.03
CA LEU A 323 -14.37 -2.37 -8.29
C LEU A 323 -13.58 -3.68 -8.16
N GLY A 324 -13.21 -4.09 -6.94
CA GLY A 324 -12.46 -5.31 -6.69
C GLY A 324 -10.95 -5.10 -6.59
N THR A 325 -10.54 -4.01 -5.95
CA THR A 325 -9.15 -3.79 -5.51
C THR A 325 -9.13 -3.41 -4.04
N SER A 326 -7.94 -3.31 -3.44
CA SER A 326 -7.79 -2.92 -2.03
C SER A 326 -7.99 -1.42 -1.80
N THR A 327 -7.70 -0.96 -0.60
CA THR A 327 -7.74 0.45 -0.19
C THR A 327 -6.98 1.35 -1.15
N ILE A 328 -7.65 2.37 -1.68
CA ILE A 328 -7.06 3.41 -2.52
C ILE A 328 -6.61 4.55 -1.61
N THR A 329 -5.33 4.88 -1.66
CA THR A 329 -4.70 5.89 -0.80
C THR A 329 -3.86 6.87 -1.61
N SER A 330 -3.52 8.00 -1.02
CA SER A 330 -2.66 9.02 -1.63
C SER A 330 -1.23 8.51 -1.80
N PHE A 331 -0.59 8.80 -2.94
CA PHE A 331 0.74 8.29 -3.28
C PHE A 331 1.84 9.34 -3.11
N VAL A 332 2.89 8.97 -2.38
CA VAL A 332 4.08 9.83 -2.14
C VAL A 332 4.85 10.15 -3.42
N GLU A 333 4.74 9.33 -4.43
CA GLU A 333 5.29 9.53 -5.78
C GLU A 333 4.74 10.79 -6.46
N SER A 334 3.62 11.33 -5.99
CA SER A 334 3.11 12.64 -6.39
C SER A 334 4.13 13.76 -6.17
N THR A 335 5.08 13.57 -5.24
CA THR A 335 6.20 14.48 -5.03
C THR A 335 7.10 14.62 -6.28
N ALA A 336 7.13 13.62 -7.16
CA ALA A 336 7.89 13.69 -8.41
C ALA A 336 7.28 14.71 -9.37
N GLY A 337 5.95 14.74 -9.51
CA GLY A 337 5.26 15.77 -10.30
C GLY A 337 5.33 17.15 -9.66
N VAL A 338 5.24 17.22 -8.34
CA VAL A 338 5.42 18.48 -7.59
C VAL A 338 6.82 19.06 -7.83
N ALA A 339 7.86 18.23 -7.89
CA ALA A 339 9.22 18.65 -8.21
C ALA A 339 9.36 19.24 -9.64
N GLU A 340 8.48 18.83 -10.57
CA GLU A 340 8.39 19.40 -11.93
C GLU A 340 7.58 20.71 -11.98
N GLY A 341 7.08 21.17 -10.87
CA GLY A 341 6.29 22.41 -10.78
C GLY A 341 4.77 22.19 -10.77
N GLY A 342 4.28 20.96 -10.61
CA GLY A 342 2.86 20.65 -10.37
C GLY A 342 2.38 21.27 -9.05
N ARG A 343 1.28 22.03 -9.11
CA ARG A 343 0.74 22.76 -7.96
C ARG A 343 -0.76 22.66 -7.83
N THR A 344 -1.44 22.14 -8.84
CA THR A 344 -2.89 22.17 -8.93
C THR A 344 -3.48 20.81 -9.27
N GLY A 345 -4.81 20.69 -9.19
CA GLY A 345 -5.53 19.50 -9.57
C GLY A 345 -5.38 19.09 -11.03
N LEU A 346 -4.89 19.96 -11.91
CA LEU A 346 -4.64 19.59 -13.31
C LEU A 346 -3.52 18.54 -13.43
N THR A 347 -2.52 18.58 -12.55
CA THR A 347 -1.52 17.51 -12.40
C THR A 347 -2.20 16.17 -12.10
N ALA A 348 -3.10 16.13 -11.11
CA ALA A 348 -3.84 14.92 -10.77
C ALA A 348 -4.73 14.45 -11.92
N VAL A 349 -5.50 15.33 -12.56
CA VAL A 349 -6.34 14.98 -13.72
C VAL A 349 -5.49 14.37 -14.85
N THR A 350 -4.32 14.93 -15.12
CA THR A 350 -3.41 14.38 -16.13
C THR A 350 -2.95 12.96 -15.76
N THR A 351 -2.59 12.74 -14.50
CA THR A 351 -2.23 11.41 -14.00
C THR A 351 -3.38 10.40 -14.15
N GLY A 352 -4.63 10.82 -13.80
CA GLY A 352 -5.82 10.01 -13.99
C GLY A 352 -6.08 9.62 -15.46
N CYS A 353 -5.83 10.53 -16.40
CA CYS A 353 -5.90 10.21 -17.84
C CYS A 353 -4.89 9.14 -18.25
N TRP A 354 -3.67 9.19 -17.70
CA TRP A 354 -2.67 8.16 -17.97
C TRP A 354 -3.06 6.79 -17.40
N PHE A 355 -3.72 6.73 -16.23
CA PHE A 355 -4.26 5.47 -15.70
C PHE A 355 -5.33 4.88 -16.61
N LEU A 356 -6.22 5.70 -17.19
CA LEU A 356 -7.19 5.22 -18.18
C LEU A 356 -6.53 4.71 -19.47
N LEU A 357 -5.50 5.41 -19.94
CA LEU A 357 -4.73 4.95 -21.11
C LEU A 357 -4.00 3.63 -20.84
N ALA A 358 -3.52 3.43 -19.61
CA ALA A 358 -2.83 2.21 -19.20
C ALA A 358 -3.72 0.96 -19.27
N LEU A 359 -5.06 1.10 -19.20
CA LEU A 359 -6.00 -0.02 -19.40
C LEU A 359 -5.78 -0.75 -20.73
N ALA A 360 -5.42 -0.04 -21.77
CA ALA A 360 -5.13 -0.64 -23.07
C ALA A 360 -3.85 -1.50 -23.07
N PHE A 361 -2.97 -1.30 -22.11
CA PHE A 361 -1.70 -2.03 -21.98
C PHE A 361 -1.77 -3.18 -20.96
N SER A 362 -2.97 -3.63 -20.59
CA SER A 362 -3.16 -4.71 -19.61
C SER A 362 -2.31 -5.95 -19.88
N PRO A 363 -2.17 -6.48 -21.11
CA PRO A 363 -1.35 -7.67 -21.33
C PRO A 363 0.12 -7.45 -21.03
N LEU A 364 0.61 -6.21 -21.21
CA LEU A 364 2.00 -5.87 -20.92
C LEU A 364 2.27 -5.86 -19.41
N PHE A 365 1.40 -5.23 -18.63
CA PHE A 365 1.57 -5.15 -17.18
C PHE A 365 1.40 -6.51 -16.50
N LEU A 366 0.43 -7.32 -16.95
CA LEU A 366 0.16 -8.66 -16.40
C LEU A 366 1.22 -9.70 -16.79
N ALA A 367 2.02 -9.46 -17.81
CA ALA A 367 3.11 -10.34 -18.20
C ALA A 367 4.40 -10.12 -17.38
N ILE A 368 4.44 -9.11 -16.51
CA ILE A 368 5.63 -8.79 -15.71
C ILE A 368 5.76 -9.78 -14.55
N PRO A 369 6.84 -10.59 -14.51
CA PRO A 369 7.00 -11.62 -13.49
C PRO A 369 7.39 -11.03 -12.12
N SER A 370 7.17 -11.81 -11.05
CA SER A 370 7.42 -11.41 -9.66
C SER A 370 8.88 -11.01 -9.40
N PHE A 371 9.86 -11.69 -10.01
CA PHE A 371 11.27 -11.31 -9.84
C PHE A 371 11.60 -9.93 -10.44
N ALA A 372 10.80 -9.45 -11.39
CA ALA A 372 10.98 -8.12 -11.99
C ALA A 372 10.24 -7.03 -11.19
N THR A 373 9.15 -7.36 -10.48
CA THR A 373 8.45 -6.43 -9.58
C THR A 373 9.09 -6.34 -8.18
N ALA A 374 9.74 -7.39 -7.72
CA ALA A 374 10.42 -7.46 -6.43
C ALA A 374 11.41 -6.30 -6.18
N PRO A 375 12.27 -5.91 -7.14
CA PRO A 375 13.17 -4.76 -6.98
C PRO A 375 12.46 -3.47 -6.60
N ALA A 376 11.27 -3.24 -7.14
CA ALA A 376 10.47 -2.06 -6.83
C ALA A 376 9.95 -2.11 -5.39
N LEU A 377 9.46 -3.26 -4.92
CA LEU A 377 9.02 -3.45 -3.54
C LEU A 377 10.18 -3.21 -2.54
N ILE A 378 11.36 -3.74 -2.86
CA ILE A 378 12.56 -3.55 -2.03
C ILE A 378 12.95 -2.06 -1.98
N TYR A 379 12.95 -1.38 -3.12
CA TYR A 379 13.31 0.02 -3.19
C TYR A 379 12.30 0.94 -2.50
N VAL A 380 11.00 0.76 -2.75
CA VAL A 380 9.94 1.54 -2.09
C VAL A 380 9.94 1.28 -0.58
N GLY A 381 10.10 0.02 -0.19
CA GLY A 381 10.26 -0.34 1.22
C GLY A 381 11.41 0.40 1.88
N MET A 382 12.57 0.49 1.22
CA MET A 382 13.73 1.25 1.71
C MET A 382 13.41 2.75 1.89
N LEU A 383 12.67 3.36 0.95
CA LEU A 383 12.27 4.76 1.08
C LEU A 383 11.38 4.99 2.33
N MET A 384 10.47 4.07 2.63
CA MET A 384 9.62 4.15 3.83
C MET A 384 10.42 3.89 5.12
N VAL A 385 11.39 2.97 5.11
CA VAL A 385 12.28 2.68 6.25
C VAL A 385 13.06 3.92 6.69
N GLN A 386 13.32 4.88 5.82
CA GLN A 386 13.97 6.15 6.20
C GLN A 386 13.24 6.89 7.33
N SER A 387 11.96 6.61 7.57
CA SER A 387 11.23 7.19 8.71
C SER A 387 11.84 6.84 10.07
N VAL A 388 12.65 5.77 10.18
CA VAL A 388 13.41 5.42 11.39
C VAL A 388 14.35 6.55 11.81
N THR A 389 14.94 7.28 10.86
CA THR A 389 15.86 8.39 11.18
C THR A 389 15.19 9.57 11.87
N LYS A 390 13.87 9.63 11.84
CA LYS A 390 13.04 10.64 12.51
C LYS A 390 12.57 10.17 13.90
N MET A 391 12.86 8.91 14.28
CA MET A 391 12.53 8.40 15.60
C MET A 391 13.55 8.90 16.63
N SER A 392 13.06 9.35 17.80
CA SER A 392 13.91 9.58 18.97
C SER A 392 14.07 8.28 19.75
N PHE A 393 15.30 7.95 20.12
CA PHE A 393 15.66 6.79 20.95
C PHE A 393 16.10 7.17 22.37
N GLU A 394 16.13 8.47 22.70
CA GLU A 394 16.71 8.98 23.95
C GLU A 394 15.69 9.60 24.90
N ASP A 395 14.55 10.12 24.39
CA ASP A 395 13.67 11.01 25.17
C ASP A 395 12.76 10.26 26.16
N ASP A 396 11.99 9.27 25.69
CA ASP A 396 11.00 8.56 26.49
C ASP A 396 11.01 7.06 26.16
N PRO A 397 11.21 6.19 27.19
CA PRO A 397 11.21 4.74 26.94
C PRO A 397 9.97 4.19 26.27
N ALA A 398 8.79 4.80 26.53
CA ALA A 398 7.54 4.38 25.89
C ALA A 398 7.55 4.71 24.40
N ASP A 399 7.99 5.91 24.04
CA ASP A 399 8.10 6.37 22.65
C ASP A 399 9.11 5.53 21.86
N THR A 400 10.26 5.25 22.47
CA THR A 400 11.30 4.41 21.89
C THR A 400 10.82 2.97 21.68
N MET A 401 10.33 2.32 22.74
CA MET A 401 9.94 0.91 22.67
C MET A 401 8.67 0.71 21.84
N GLY A 402 7.70 1.62 21.91
CA GLY A 402 6.50 1.55 21.08
C GLY A 402 6.82 1.63 19.59
N GLY A 403 7.62 2.61 19.19
CA GLY A 403 8.07 2.75 17.79
C GLY A 403 8.92 1.56 17.32
N TYR A 404 9.86 1.10 18.14
CA TYR A 404 10.70 -0.05 17.83
C TYR A 404 9.88 -1.34 17.66
N MET A 405 8.93 -1.62 18.58
CA MET A 405 8.08 -2.81 18.49
C MET A 405 7.17 -2.77 17.27
N ALA A 406 6.62 -1.59 16.90
CA ALA A 406 5.88 -1.44 15.66
C ALA A 406 6.75 -1.77 14.45
N PHE A 407 7.96 -1.22 14.40
CA PHE A 407 8.90 -1.39 13.29
C PHE A 407 9.31 -2.84 13.07
N ILE A 408 9.75 -3.54 14.15
CA ILE A 408 10.36 -4.86 14.02
C ILE A 408 9.32 -6.00 13.91
N MET A 409 8.17 -5.84 14.56
CA MET A 409 7.17 -6.92 14.59
C MET A 409 6.45 -7.12 13.26
N MET A 410 6.38 -6.11 12.40
CA MET A 410 5.69 -6.24 11.11
C MET A 410 6.31 -7.32 10.21
N PRO A 411 7.59 -7.27 9.86
CA PRO A 411 8.21 -8.32 9.06
C PRO A 411 8.35 -9.65 9.81
N LEU A 412 8.63 -9.62 11.11
CA LEU A 412 8.82 -10.86 11.90
C LEU A 412 7.53 -11.66 12.12
N SER A 413 6.40 -10.98 12.25
CA SER A 413 5.09 -11.64 12.38
C SER A 413 4.37 -11.81 11.04
N TYR A 414 4.97 -11.35 9.95
CA TYR A 414 4.34 -11.29 8.62
C TYR A 414 2.98 -10.56 8.64
N SER A 415 2.84 -9.53 9.47
CA SER A 415 1.58 -8.82 9.69
C SER A 415 1.78 -7.37 10.12
N ILE A 416 1.28 -6.44 9.31
CA ILE A 416 1.26 -5.01 9.65
C ILE A 416 0.42 -4.76 10.91
N ALA A 417 -0.78 -5.37 10.98
CA ALA A 417 -1.68 -5.20 12.12
C ALA A 417 -1.06 -5.67 13.43
N THR A 418 -0.33 -6.79 13.41
CA THR A 418 0.41 -7.29 14.58
C THR A 418 1.48 -6.29 15.01
N GLY A 419 2.23 -5.72 14.07
CA GLY A 419 3.23 -4.69 14.40
C GLY A 419 2.59 -3.45 15.03
N ILE A 420 1.49 -2.93 14.47
CA ILE A 420 0.75 -1.80 15.04
C ILE A 420 0.26 -2.14 16.46
N MET A 421 -0.33 -3.32 16.64
CA MET A 421 -0.82 -3.81 17.93
C MET A 421 0.30 -3.84 18.97
N PHE A 422 1.43 -4.49 18.67
CA PHE A 422 2.56 -4.56 19.59
C PHE A 422 3.13 -3.18 19.91
N GLY A 423 3.29 -2.31 18.92
CA GLY A 423 3.78 -0.95 19.12
C GLY A 423 2.90 -0.13 20.03
N MET A 424 1.59 -0.08 19.75
CA MET A 424 0.62 0.69 20.53
C MET A 424 0.44 0.15 21.94
N MET A 425 0.33 -1.16 22.10
CA MET A 425 0.18 -1.79 23.42
C MET A 425 1.44 -1.59 24.28
N THR A 426 2.63 -1.79 23.70
CA THR A 426 3.88 -1.56 24.41
C THR A 426 3.99 -0.11 24.86
N TRP A 427 3.64 0.84 23.99
CA TRP A 427 3.66 2.26 24.32
C TRP A 427 2.76 2.58 25.53
N VAL A 428 1.50 2.13 25.49
CA VAL A 428 0.54 2.37 26.60
C VAL A 428 1.02 1.71 27.90
N ILE A 429 1.44 0.45 27.83
CA ILE A 429 1.92 -0.30 29.00
C ILE A 429 3.11 0.42 29.64
N VAL A 430 4.11 0.79 28.84
CA VAL A 430 5.30 1.48 29.37
C VAL A 430 4.92 2.84 29.98
N LYS A 431 4.03 3.64 29.34
CA LYS A 431 3.53 4.92 29.90
C LYS A 431 2.87 4.72 31.26
N VAL A 432 2.04 3.68 31.42
CA VAL A 432 1.38 3.37 32.69
C VAL A 432 2.42 3.01 33.77
N PHE A 433 3.34 2.10 33.49
CA PHE A 433 4.34 1.65 34.48
C PHE A 433 5.42 2.68 34.79
N THR A 434 5.64 3.66 33.89
CA THR A 434 6.54 4.81 34.18
C THR A 434 5.82 5.98 34.87
N GLY A 435 4.57 5.79 35.28
CA GLY A 435 3.79 6.82 36.01
C GLY A 435 3.24 7.94 35.13
N LYS A 436 3.32 7.81 33.81
CA LYS A 436 2.87 8.79 32.81
C LYS A 436 1.52 8.43 32.19
N ALA A 437 0.65 7.70 32.91
CA ALA A 437 -0.67 7.28 32.39
C ALA A 437 -1.58 8.46 31.98
N LYS A 438 -1.34 9.67 32.53
CA LYS A 438 -2.10 10.90 32.19
C LYS A 438 -1.75 11.41 30.78
N ASP A 439 -0.60 11.04 30.24
CA ASP A 439 -0.15 11.45 28.91
C ASP A 439 -0.75 10.56 27.80
N VAL A 440 -1.42 9.48 28.20
CA VAL A 440 -2.08 8.57 27.26
C VAL A 440 -3.39 9.21 26.78
N SER A 441 -3.47 9.51 25.48
CA SER A 441 -4.67 10.07 24.87
C SER A 441 -5.86 9.10 24.96
N VAL A 442 -7.08 9.64 24.93
CA VAL A 442 -8.30 8.81 24.90
C VAL A 442 -8.30 7.85 23.73
N VAL A 443 -7.78 8.30 22.59
CA VAL A 443 -7.61 7.47 21.39
C VAL A 443 -6.75 6.25 21.67
N MET A 444 -5.59 6.45 22.30
CA MET A 444 -4.66 5.35 22.61
C MET A 444 -5.26 4.36 23.62
N TRP A 445 -6.06 4.83 24.56
CA TRP A 445 -6.81 3.94 25.48
C TRP A 445 -7.85 3.10 24.77
N VAL A 446 -8.65 3.71 23.88
CA VAL A 446 -9.67 2.98 23.09
C VAL A 446 -8.99 1.88 22.25
N VAL A 447 -7.91 2.22 21.54
CA VAL A 447 -7.15 1.26 20.72
C VAL A 447 -6.55 0.14 21.57
N PHE A 448 -5.97 0.48 22.71
CA PHE A 448 -5.41 -0.49 23.64
C PHE A 448 -6.45 -1.52 24.08
N PHE A 449 -7.66 -1.09 24.45
CA PHE A 449 -8.72 -2.01 24.85
C PHE A 449 -9.26 -2.84 23.69
N ILE A 450 -9.32 -2.31 22.48
CA ILE A 450 -9.69 -3.08 21.27
C ILE A 450 -8.67 -4.20 21.03
N PHE A 451 -7.37 -3.90 21.07
CA PHE A 451 -6.33 -4.91 20.89
C PHE A 451 -6.26 -5.91 22.06
N LEU A 452 -6.51 -5.45 23.28
CA LEU A 452 -6.60 -6.34 24.45
C LEU A 452 -7.76 -7.33 24.30
N ALA A 453 -8.93 -6.86 23.84
CA ALA A 453 -10.07 -7.72 23.55
C ALA A 453 -9.75 -8.74 22.43
N ARG A 454 -9.02 -8.31 21.37
CA ARG A 454 -8.55 -9.23 20.31
C ARG A 454 -7.63 -10.30 20.87
N ILE A 455 -6.67 -9.96 21.73
CA ILE A 455 -5.77 -10.95 22.35
C ILE A 455 -6.57 -11.88 23.26
N ALA A 456 -7.47 -11.35 24.07
CA ALA A 456 -8.33 -12.16 24.94
C ALA A 456 -9.18 -13.16 24.12
N SER A 457 -9.73 -12.73 22.99
CA SER A 457 -10.46 -13.57 22.05
C SER A 457 -9.60 -14.73 21.53
N ILE A 458 -8.36 -14.45 21.10
CA ILE A 458 -7.42 -15.48 20.62
C ILE A 458 -7.07 -16.48 21.75
N VAL A 459 -6.82 -15.99 22.96
CA VAL A 459 -6.39 -16.83 24.10
C VAL A 459 -7.54 -17.71 24.65
N THR A 460 -8.75 -17.18 24.63
CA THR A 460 -9.89 -17.88 25.24
C THR A 460 -10.63 -18.81 24.29
N ASN A 461 -10.28 -18.84 23.00
CA ASN A 461 -11.05 -19.48 21.93
C ASN A 461 -12.56 -19.14 22.01
N PHE A 462 -12.90 -17.95 22.54
CA PHE A 462 -14.26 -17.58 22.91
C PHE A 462 -15.05 -16.95 21.74
N PHE A 463 -14.41 -16.84 20.55
CA PHE A 463 -15.05 -16.35 19.32
C PHE A 463 -14.61 -17.15 18.12
#